data_2b9702188cd6b75d2008414e4ae54138
#
_entry.id   2b9702188cd6b75d2008414e4ae54138
#
_cell.length_a   1.000
_cell.length_b   1.000
_cell.length_c   1.000
_cell.angle_alpha   90.00
_cell.angle_beta   90.00
_cell.angle_gamma   90.00
#
_symmetry.space_group_name_H-M   'P 1'
#
loop_
_entity.id
_entity.type
_entity.pdbx_description
1 polymer ?
#
loop_
_entity_poly.entity_id
_entity_poly.type
_entity_poly.pdbx_seq_one_letter_code
_entity_poly.pdbx_strand_id
1 'polypeptide(L)'
;EGHRLEFKEKNNPESEIEIKGVVYNEMKGAMSSITSQLWHGMSRHLYSSSTYKHNSGGDPENIIDLTHEDLVNFHKKHYHPSNATFFTFGKVDPEEIQNFIKANVLESFSPSDDVVGVKNEKRLSAPKTVSDFYNPQPGDEDNHHVVISWLLNESHNPVELLETYLMSNILLDNSASPLRKALEGSKLGTSPSPLTGLEADQKELIFAAGLEGCAPNKHIEVEELILDCLNSLIKDGVPKDLIHSSLHQLEIRQREITGSGMPFGLQIMLNCLPACIHNDNPLEILDLDNAFNTIKENLKSENYI
;
A
#
# COMPACT_ATOMS: atom_id res chain seq x y z
N GLU A 1 -19.26 -7.06 15.70
CA GLU A 1 -20.54 -7.27 15.02
C GLU A 1 -20.37 -7.03 13.52
N GLY A 2 -20.34 -8.08 12.72
CA GLY A 2 -20.17 -8.00 11.26
C GLY A 2 -21.40 -7.40 10.59
N HIS A 3 -22.54 -8.11 10.67
CA HIS A 3 -23.82 -7.66 10.14
C HIS A 3 -24.99 -8.27 10.91
N ARG A 4 -26.17 -7.69 10.74
CA ARG A 4 -27.46 -8.18 11.24
C ARG A 4 -28.61 -7.66 10.39
N LEU A 5 -29.76 -8.28 10.49
CA LEU A 5 -31.00 -7.79 9.89
C LEU A 5 -31.79 -6.96 10.91
N GLU A 6 -32.24 -5.80 10.51
CA GLU A 6 -33.10 -4.92 11.30
C GLU A 6 -34.26 -4.39 10.47
N PHE A 7 -35.35 -4.07 11.14
CA PHE A 7 -36.40 -3.26 10.50
C PHE A 7 -35.91 -1.82 10.35
N LYS A 8 -36.11 -1.23 9.17
CA LYS A 8 -35.75 0.15 8.85
C LYS A 8 -36.38 1.15 9.84
N GLU A 9 -37.64 0.92 10.16
CA GLU A 9 -38.33 1.62 11.24
C GLU A 9 -38.37 0.76 12.49
N LYS A 10 -37.70 1.22 13.53
CA LYS A 10 -37.61 0.48 14.79
C LYS A 10 -38.99 0.13 15.34
N ASN A 11 -39.23 -1.12 15.66
CA ASN A 11 -40.51 -1.65 16.17
C ASN A 11 -41.68 -1.65 15.18
N ASN A 12 -41.44 -1.47 13.88
CA ASN A 12 -42.43 -1.61 12.84
C ASN A 12 -42.15 -2.86 11.99
N PRO A 13 -42.81 -4.03 12.25
CA PRO A 13 -42.58 -5.25 11.52
C PRO A 13 -43.06 -5.22 10.06
N GLU A 14 -43.81 -4.21 9.67
CA GLU A 14 -44.27 -3.99 8.29
C GLU A 14 -43.26 -3.15 7.48
N SER A 15 -42.23 -2.56 8.14
CA SER A 15 -41.23 -1.80 7.43
C SER A 15 -40.23 -2.72 6.69
N GLU A 16 -39.51 -2.14 5.72
CA GLU A 16 -38.45 -2.83 5.01
C GLU A 16 -37.40 -3.36 5.98
N ILE A 17 -36.85 -4.53 5.64
CA ILE A 17 -35.69 -5.09 6.35
C ILE A 17 -34.43 -4.55 5.69
N GLU A 18 -33.50 -4.08 6.49
CA GLU A 18 -32.18 -3.61 6.05
C GLU A 18 -31.06 -4.36 6.75
N ILE A 19 -29.91 -4.47 6.08
CA ILE A 19 -28.69 -5.00 6.66
C ILE A 19 -27.95 -3.89 7.37
N LYS A 20 -27.66 -4.08 8.66
CA LYS A 20 -26.85 -3.20 9.50
C LYS A 20 -25.72 -3.99 10.15
N GLY A 21 -24.67 -3.31 10.53
CA GLY A 21 -23.54 -3.85 11.29
C GLY A 21 -22.40 -2.85 11.32
N VAL A 22 -21.60 -2.88 12.35
CA VAL A 22 -20.50 -1.93 12.50
C VAL A 22 -19.52 -2.12 11.34
N VAL A 23 -18.99 -3.34 11.16
CA VAL A 23 -18.03 -3.64 10.09
C VAL A 23 -18.65 -3.46 8.72
N TYR A 24 -19.87 -3.97 8.51
CA TYR A 24 -20.57 -3.81 7.23
C TYR A 24 -20.74 -2.34 6.82
N ASN A 25 -21.22 -1.49 7.74
CA ASN A 25 -21.44 -0.08 7.46
C ASN A 25 -20.14 0.69 7.28
N GLU A 26 -19.09 0.36 8.04
CA GLU A 26 -17.75 0.93 7.90
C GLU A 26 -17.18 0.63 6.51
N MET A 27 -17.21 -0.63 6.10
CA MET A 27 -16.68 -1.03 4.80
C MET A 27 -17.53 -0.50 3.63
N LYS A 28 -18.84 -0.44 3.80
CA LYS A 28 -19.73 0.21 2.82
C LYS A 28 -19.40 1.70 2.68
N GLY A 29 -19.12 2.39 3.79
CA GLY A 29 -18.66 3.77 3.78
C GLY A 29 -17.28 3.94 3.11
N ALA A 30 -16.31 3.11 3.48
CA ALA A 30 -14.98 3.13 2.88
C ALA A 30 -15.02 2.90 1.36
N MET A 31 -15.84 1.95 0.90
CA MET A 31 -16.00 1.63 -0.53
C MET A 31 -16.89 2.64 -1.29
N SER A 32 -17.42 3.65 -0.64
CA SER A 32 -18.10 4.77 -1.33
C SER A 32 -17.11 5.79 -1.94
N SER A 33 -15.84 5.76 -1.50
CA SER A 33 -14.78 6.62 -2.04
C SER A 33 -14.28 6.08 -3.39
N ILE A 34 -14.22 6.96 -4.40
CA ILE A 34 -13.66 6.63 -5.73
C ILE A 34 -12.21 6.15 -5.61
N THR A 35 -11.41 6.83 -4.78
CA THR A 35 -10.01 6.42 -4.54
C THR A 35 -9.92 5.01 -3.97
N SER A 36 -10.79 4.63 -3.02
CA SER A 36 -10.82 3.27 -2.47
C SER A 36 -11.23 2.25 -3.51
N GLN A 37 -12.24 2.54 -4.33
CA GLN A 37 -12.68 1.65 -5.41
C GLN A 37 -11.57 1.46 -6.45
N LEU A 38 -10.89 2.56 -6.84
CA LEU A 38 -9.77 2.53 -7.77
C LEU A 38 -8.60 1.72 -7.21
N TRP A 39 -8.24 1.90 -5.94
CA TRP A 39 -7.21 1.11 -5.25
C TRP A 39 -7.53 -0.38 -5.24
N HIS A 40 -8.73 -0.75 -4.82
CA HIS A 40 -9.13 -2.16 -4.76
C HIS A 40 -9.30 -2.78 -6.15
N GLY A 41 -9.77 -2.02 -7.13
CA GLY A 41 -9.81 -2.43 -8.54
C GLY A 41 -8.40 -2.73 -9.06
N MET A 42 -7.45 -1.80 -8.88
CA MET A 42 -6.06 -1.98 -9.26
C MET A 42 -5.44 -3.19 -8.57
N SER A 43 -5.58 -3.30 -7.25
CA SER A 43 -5.02 -4.41 -6.46
C SER A 43 -5.56 -5.77 -6.91
N ARG A 44 -6.86 -5.88 -7.18
CA ARG A 44 -7.51 -7.11 -7.68
C ARG A 44 -6.93 -7.58 -9.01
N HIS A 45 -6.54 -6.65 -9.87
CA HIS A 45 -5.98 -6.97 -11.19
C HIS A 45 -4.47 -7.17 -11.17
N LEU A 46 -3.77 -6.48 -10.27
CA LEU A 46 -2.32 -6.59 -10.09
C LEU A 46 -1.95 -7.88 -9.37
N TYR A 47 -2.72 -8.26 -8.35
CA TYR A 47 -2.55 -9.49 -7.57
C TYR A 47 -3.55 -10.55 -8.00
N SER A 48 -3.10 -11.58 -8.71
CA SER A 48 -3.96 -12.68 -9.17
C SER A 48 -4.08 -13.80 -8.14
N SER A 49 -3.00 -14.08 -7.43
CA SER A 49 -2.87 -15.22 -6.50
C SER A 49 -2.65 -14.82 -5.05
N SER A 50 -2.10 -13.64 -4.81
CA SER A 50 -1.83 -13.13 -3.47
C SER A 50 -3.11 -12.71 -2.74
N THR A 51 -3.07 -12.76 -1.40
CA THR A 51 -4.13 -12.24 -0.53
C THR A 51 -4.38 -10.74 -0.70
N TYR A 52 -3.41 -9.99 -1.21
CA TYR A 52 -3.53 -8.54 -1.46
C TYR A 52 -4.57 -8.16 -2.52
N LYS A 53 -5.10 -9.13 -3.27
CA LYS A 53 -6.27 -8.90 -4.16
C LYS A 53 -7.56 -8.63 -3.41
N HIS A 54 -7.62 -8.95 -2.12
CA HIS A 54 -8.80 -8.77 -1.28
C HIS A 54 -8.70 -7.50 -0.45
N ASN A 55 -9.84 -6.89 -0.18
CA ASN A 55 -9.93 -5.82 0.80
C ASN A 55 -9.75 -6.40 2.21
N SER A 56 -8.74 -5.94 2.96
CA SER A 56 -8.43 -6.45 4.30
C SER A 56 -9.55 -6.19 5.33
N GLY A 57 -10.32 -5.12 5.15
CA GLY A 57 -11.50 -4.83 5.98
C GLY A 57 -12.75 -5.64 5.60
N GLY A 58 -12.69 -6.37 4.49
CA GLY A 58 -13.78 -7.12 3.90
C GLY A 58 -14.57 -6.35 2.82
N ASP A 59 -15.04 -7.09 1.86
CA ASP A 59 -15.92 -6.56 0.84
C ASP A 59 -17.38 -6.56 1.38
N PRO A 60 -18.10 -5.44 1.35
CA PRO A 60 -19.49 -5.38 1.82
C PRO A 60 -20.40 -6.43 1.20
N GLU A 61 -20.18 -6.79 -0.07
CA GLU A 61 -20.97 -7.81 -0.75
C GLU A 61 -20.73 -9.21 -0.18
N ASN A 62 -19.53 -9.48 0.35
CA ASN A 62 -19.15 -10.79 0.89
C ASN A 62 -19.27 -10.87 2.42
N ILE A 63 -19.26 -9.74 3.14
CA ILE A 63 -19.41 -9.72 4.61
C ILE A 63 -20.73 -10.38 5.03
N ILE A 64 -21.78 -10.22 4.26
CA ILE A 64 -23.10 -10.73 4.56
C ILE A 64 -23.19 -12.27 4.47
N ASP A 65 -22.27 -12.92 3.78
CA ASP A 65 -22.21 -14.37 3.61
C ASP A 65 -21.39 -15.05 4.72
N LEU A 66 -20.66 -14.27 5.54
CA LEU A 66 -19.82 -14.80 6.61
C LEU A 66 -20.65 -15.30 7.79
N THR A 67 -20.29 -16.48 8.30
CA THR A 67 -20.89 -17.07 9.50
C THR A 67 -20.05 -16.78 10.74
N HIS A 68 -20.66 -16.95 11.92
CA HIS A 68 -19.94 -16.92 13.20
C HIS A 68 -18.84 -18.00 13.27
N GLU A 69 -19.08 -19.16 12.68
CA GLU A 69 -18.11 -20.25 12.65
C GLU A 69 -16.88 -19.88 11.81
N ASP A 70 -17.07 -19.22 10.66
CA ASP A 70 -15.96 -18.72 9.83
C ASP A 70 -15.09 -17.74 10.61
N LEU A 71 -15.70 -16.80 11.34
CA LEU A 71 -14.99 -15.82 12.17
C LEU A 71 -14.18 -16.53 13.27
N VAL A 72 -14.78 -17.49 13.99
CA VAL A 72 -14.10 -18.21 15.07
C VAL A 72 -12.94 -19.06 14.52
N ASN A 73 -13.13 -19.73 13.39
CA ASN A 73 -12.10 -20.56 12.78
C ASN A 73 -10.95 -19.71 12.25
N PHE A 74 -11.26 -18.57 11.62
CA PHE A 74 -10.24 -17.61 11.20
C PHE A 74 -9.43 -17.09 12.39
N HIS A 75 -10.09 -16.67 13.46
CA HIS A 75 -9.43 -16.19 14.67
C HIS A 75 -8.50 -17.25 15.28
N LYS A 76 -8.98 -18.48 15.45
CA LYS A 76 -8.17 -19.59 16.00
C LYS A 76 -6.93 -19.88 15.16
N LYS A 77 -7.05 -19.78 13.83
CA LYS A 77 -5.96 -20.07 12.91
C LYS A 77 -4.90 -18.96 12.87
N HIS A 78 -5.34 -17.70 12.85
CA HIS A 78 -4.44 -16.58 12.56
C HIS A 78 -3.98 -15.83 13.81
N TYR A 79 -4.77 -15.81 14.89
CA TYR A 79 -4.46 -15.10 16.13
C TYR A 79 -3.75 -16.02 17.14
N HIS A 80 -2.67 -16.65 16.68
CA HIS A 80 -1.80 -17.48 17.50
C HIS A 80 -0.51 -16.73 17.82
N PRO A 81 0.05 -16.84 19.07
CA PRO A 81 1.29 -16.14 19.42
C PRO A 81 2.48 -16.44 18.51
N SER A 82 2.54 -17.63 17.88
CA SER A 82 3.58 -17.96 16.90
C SER A 82 3.50 -17.12 15.62
N ASN A 83 2.38 -16.44 15.37
CA ASN A 83 2.18 -15.49 14.26
C ASN A 83 2.24 -14.02 14.73
N ALA A 84 2.59 -13.77 15.99
CA ALA A 84 2.58 -12.43 16.57
C ALA A 84 3.99 -11.87 16.71
N THR A 85 4.17 -10.61 16.33
CA THR A 85 5.36 -9.81 16.64
C THR A 85 4.96 -8.75 17.67
N PHE A 86 5.69 -8.72 18.80
CA PHE A 86 5.47 -7.73 19.85
C PHE A 86 6.46 -6.59 19.68
N PHE A 87 5.95 -5.38 19.60
CA PHE A 87 6.75 -4.17 19.50
C PHE A 87 6.48 -3.24 20.68
N THR A 88 7.54 -2.77 21.32
CA THR A 88 7.46 -1.79 22.40
C THR A 88 8.45 -0.66 22.15
N PHE A 89 8.02 0.57 22.39
CA PHE A 89 8.85 1.76 22.21
C PHE A 89 8.71 2.69 23.41
N GLY A 90 9.85 3.20 23.92
CA GLY A 90 9.90 4.15 25.01
C GLY A 90 10.84 3.72 26.13
N LYS A 91 10.77 4.43 27.24
CA LYS A 91 11.56 4.11 28.44
C LYS A 91 10.88 2.97 29.23
N VAL A 92 11.02 1.75 28.73
CA VAL A 92 10.46 0.53 29.33
C VAL A 92 11.58 -0.47 29.54
N ASP A 93 11.43 -1.34 30.56
CA ASP A 93 12.35 -2.47 30.76
C ASP A 93 11.89 -3.63 29.84
N PRO A 94 12.70 -4.03 28.85
CA PRO A 94 12.33 -5.11 27.93
C PRO A 94 12.11 -6.44 28.65
N GLU A 95 12.90 -6.74 29.69
CA GLU A 95 12.81 -8.00 30.43
C GLU A 95 11.49 -8.08 31.21
N GLU A 96 11.08 -6.98 31.86
CA GLU A 96 9.80 -6.90 32.54
C GLU A 96 8.62 -7.17 31.58
N ILE A 97 8.62 -6.54 30.41
CA ILE A 97 7.57 -6.74 29.41
C ILE A 97 7.57 -8.16 28.85
N GLN A 98 8.74 -8.71 28.55
CA GLN A 98 8.86 -10.09 28.07
C GLN A 98 8.34 -11.09 29.10
N ASN A 99 8.70 -10.92 30.37
CA ASN A 99 8.19 -11.75 31.47
C ASN A 99 6.68 -11.63 31.64
N PHE A 100 6.13 -10.42 31.51
CA PHE A 100 4.69 -10.20 31.55
C PHE A 100 3.97 -10.91 30.43
N ILE A 101 4.44 -10.78 29.18
CA ILE A 101 3.86 -11.44 28.01
C ILE A 101 3.96 -12.97 28.16
N LYS A 102 5.12 -13.47 28.60
CA LYS A 102 5.32 -14.90 28.82
C LYS A 102 4.30 -15.47 29.81
N ALA A 103 4.20 -14.88 30.98
CA ALA A 103 3.33 -15.38 32.07
C ALA A 103 1.83 -15.25 31.75
N ASN A 104 1.43 -14.20 31.05
CA ASN A 104 0.01 -13.91 30.82
C ASN A 104 -0.53 -14.40 29.47
N VAL A 105 0.35 -14.71 28.52
CA VAL A 105 -0.04 -15.12 27.17
C VAL A 105 0.63 -16.44 26.77
N LEU A 106 1.97 -16.45 26.67
CA LEU A 106 2.68 -17.54 25.99
C LEU A 106 2.56 -18.89 26.72
N GLU A 107 2.47 -18.90 28.05
CA GLU A 107 2.32 -20.14 28.85
C GLU A 107 0.99 -20.88 28.58
N SER A 108 0.01 -20.20 28.00
CA SER A 108 -1.27 -20.78 27.61
C SER A 108 -1.29 -21.43 26.22
N PHE A 109 -0.19 -21.31 25.46
CA PHE A 109 -0.09 -21.82 24.10
C PHE A 109 1.10 -22.76 23.94
N SER A 110 0.97 -23.74 23.07
CA SER A 110 2.10 -24.51 22.56
C SER A 110 2.61 -23.88 21.28
N PRO A 111 3.93 -23.89 20.99
CA PRO A 111 4.45 -23.39 19.72
C PRO A 111 3.75 -24.09 18.53
N SER A 112 3.47 -23.32 17.48
CA SER A 112 2.88 -23.82 16.23
C SER A 112 3.81 -23.49 15.07
N ASP A 113 3.99 -24.46 14.17
CA ASP A 113 4.71 -24.31 12.90
C ASP A 113 3.81 -23.77 11.79
N ASP A 114 2.52 -23.56 12.06
CA ASP A 114 1.55 -22.97 11.13
C ASP A 114 1.81 -21.46 10.99
N VAL A 115 2.90 -21.12 10.32
CA VAL A 115 3.23 -19.74 10.02
C VAL A 115 2.44 -19.28 8.81
N VAL A 116 1.68 -18.22 9.00
CA VAL A 116 0.93 -17.59 7.91
C VAL A 116 1.89 -16.67 7.13
N GLY A 117 2.12 -17.02 5.88
CA GLY A 117 2.98 -16.23 4.98
C GLY A 117 2.29 -15.91 3.66
N VAL A 118 2.67 -14.79 3.06
CA VAL A 118 2.23 -14.40 1.73
C VAL A 118 3.37 -14.67 0.75
N LYS A 119 3.05 -15.35 -0.35
CA LYS A 119 4.02 -15.57 -1.45
C LYS A 119 4.06 -14.37 -2.37
N ASN A 120 5.19 -14.20 -3.04
CA ASN A 120 5.31 -13.20 -4.10
C ASN A 120 4.30 -13.48 -5.21
N GLU A 121 3.78 -12.41 -5.79
CA GLU A 121 2.87 -12.52 -6.93
C GLU A 121 3.64 -12.96 -8.19
N LYS A 122 3.00 -13.80 -8.96
CA LYS A 122 3.57 -14.22 -10.25
C LYS A 122 3.54 -13.05 -11.25
N ARG A 123 4.70 -12.67 -11.74
CA ARG A 123 4.82 -11.60 -12.75
C ARG A 123 4.03 -11.94 -14.01
N LEU A 124 3.36 -10.94 -14.55
CA LEU A 124 2.69 -11.06 -15.85
C LEU A 124 3.73 -11.27 -16.95
N SER A 125 3.40 -12.11 -17.93
CA SER A 125 4.27 -12.33 -19.10
C SER A 125 4.18 -11.21 -20.15
N ALA A 126 3.15 -10.37 -20.05
CA ALA A 126 2.93 -9.21 -20.90
C ALA A 126 2.05 -8.19 -20.15
N PRO A 127 2.08 -6.90 -20.52
CA PRO A 127 1.16 -5.91 -20.00
C PRO A 127 -0.30 -6.34 -20.17
N LYS A 128 -1.14 -5.98 -19.19
CA LYS A 128 -2.56 -6.32 -19.19
C LYS A 128 -3.37 -5.02 -19.08
N THR A 129 -4.22 -4.75 -20.04
CA THR A 129 -5.19 -3.66 -19.97
C THR A 129 -6.52 -4.17 -19.44
N VAL A 130 -7.07 -3.47 -18.47
CA VAL A 130 -8.33 -3.81 -17.80
C VAL A 130 -9.20 -2.56 -17.74
N SER A 131 -10.50 -2.73 -17.95
CA SER A 131 -11.50 -1.70 -17.68
C SER A 131 -12.40 -2.17 -16.55
N ASP A 132 -12.65 -1.28 -15.61
CA ASP A 132 -13.54 -1.50 -14.47
C ASP A 132 -14.50 -0.31 -14.33
N PHE A 133 -15.50 -0.45 -13.49
CA PHE A 133 -16.53 0.56 -13.30
C PHE A 133 -16.64 0.91 -11.82
N TYR A 134 -16.94 2.16 -11.55
CA TYR A 134 -17.31 2.63 -10.22
C TYR A 134 -18.62 3.40 -10.27
N ASN A 135 -19.28 3.53 -9.12
CA ASN A 135 -20.48 4.35 -9.00
C ASN A 135 -20.06 5.81 -8.77
N PRO A 136 -20.28 6.71 -9.74
CA PRO A 136 -19.90 8.10 -9.61
C PRO A 136 -20.75 8.79 -8.52
N GLN A 137 -20.16 9.79 -7.87
CA GLN A 137 -20.95 10.73 -7.08
C GLN A 137 -21.72 11.68 -8.03
N PRO A 138 -22.83 12.26 -7.58
CA PRO A 138 -23.54 13.25 -8.40
C PRO A 138 -22.60 14.40 -8.79
N GLY A 139 -22.43 14.62 -10.09
CA GLY A 139 -21.52 15.62 -10.65
C GLY A 139 -20.18 15.08 -11.16
N ASP A 140 -19.87 13.79 -10.94
CA ASP A 140 -18.63 13.13 -11.37
C ASP A 140 -18.87 12.10 -12.50
N GLU A 141 -20.01 12.19 -13.20
CA GLU A 141 -20.42 11.17 -14.17
C GLU A 141 -19.45 11.00 -15.35
N ASP A 142 -18.71 12.05 -15.70
CA ASP A 142 -17.72 12.05 -16.78
C ASP A 142 -16.26 11.93 -16.28
N ASN A 143 -16.04 11.57 -15.03
CA ASN A 143 -14.72 11.50 -14.45
C ASN A 143 -14.11 10.11 -14.66
N HIS A 144 -13.35 9.94 -15.75
CA HIS A 144 -12.62 8.70 -16.01
C HIS A 144 -11.22 8.75 -15.41
N HIS A 145 -10.78 7.64 -14.82
CA HIS A 145 -9.43 7.46 -14.30
C HIS A 145 -8.65 6.51 -15.20
N VAL A 146 -7.41 6.85 -15.49
CA VAL A 146 -6.46 5.98 -16.18
C VAL A 146 -5.22 5.85 -15.31
N VAL A 147 -4.90 4.61 -14.92
CA VAL A 147 -3.75 4.32 -14.06
C VAL A 147 -2.94 3.17 -14.66
N ILE A 148 -1.64 3.35 -14.74
CA ILE A 148 -0.68 2.27 -15.01
C ILE A 148 0.00 1.93 -13.70
N SER A 149 0.12 0.64 -13.40
CA SER A 149 0.77 0.18 -12.18
C SER A 149 1.77 -0.93 -12.47
N TRP A 150 2.86 -0.93 -11.71
CA TRP A 150 3.93 -1.93 -11.78
C TRP A 150 4.13 -2.55 -10.41
N LEU A 151 4.25 -3.87 -10.39
CA LEU A 151 4.68 -4.61 -9.22
C LEU A 151 6.21 -4.71 -9.26
N LEU A 152 6.87 -4.14 -8.25
CA LEU A 152 8.32 -4.02 -8.17
C LEU A 152 8.92 -5.08 -7.23
N ASN A 153 10.08 -4.78 -6.65
CA ASN A 153 10.80 -5.66 -5.73
C ASN A 153 10.08 -5.79 -4.36
N GLU A 154 10.62 -6.64 -3.50
CA GLU A 154 10.09 -6.83 -2.15
C GLU A 154 10.42 -5.64 -1.24
N SER A 155 9.50 -5.30 -0.33
CA SER A 155 9.61 -4.13 0.55
C SER A 155 10.58 -4.30 1.72
N HIS A 156 11.03 -5.52 2.00
CA HIS A 156 11.88 -5.83 3.16
C HIS A 156 13.39 -5.64 2.92
N ASN A 157 13.84 -5.52 1.66
CA ASN A 157 15.23 -5.20 1.37
C ASN A 157 15.48 -3.69 1.49
N PRO A 158 16.28 -3.22 2.46
CA PRO A 158 16.43 -1.80 2.72
C PRO A 158 17.09 -1.02 1.57
N VAL A 159 18.01 -1.65 0.82
CA VAL A 159 18.67 -1.02 -0.33
C VAL A 159 17.66 -0.84 -1.46
N GLU A 160 16.98 -1.90 -1.87
CA GLU A 160 15.97 -1.87 -2.95
C GLU A 160 14.80 -0.95 -2.60
N LEU A 161 14.39 -0.92 -1.33
CA LEU A 161 13.35 0.00 -0.84
C LEU A 161 13.78 1.46 -1.00
N LEU A 162 14.99 1.83 -0.55
CA LEU A 162 15.51 3.18 -0.68
C LEU A 162 15.79 3.57 -2.15
N GLU A 163 16.25 2.65 -2.98
CA GLU A 163 16.38 2.85 -4.44
C GLU A 163 15.03 3.19 -5.07
N THR A 164 13.99 2.47 -4.68
CA THR A 164 12.64 2.70 -5.19
C THR A 164 12.06 4.03 -4.68
N TYR A 165 12.31 4.40 -3.42
CA TYR A 165 11.98 5.74 -2.92
C TYR A 165 12.73 6.84 -3.67
N LEU A 166 14.03 6.64 -3.95
CA LEU A 166 14.83 7.59 -4.72
C LEU A 166 14.26 7.76 -6.14
N MET A 167 13.94 6.66 -6.81
CA MET A 167 13.28 6.67 -8.12
C MET A 167 11.95 7.44 -8.07
N SER A 168 11.09 7.14 -7.11
CA SER A 168 9.80 7.82 -6.94
C SER A 168 9.97 9.32 -6.70
N ASN A 169 10.94 9.72 -5.87
CA ASN A 169 11.23 11.13 -5.61
C ASN A 169 11.74 11.85 -6.87
N ILE A 170 12.65 11.25 -7.63
CA ILE A 170 13.13 11.79 -8.89
C ILE A 170 11.95 12.04 -9.84
N LEU A 171 11.02 11.11 -9.93
CA LEU A 171 9.90 11.15 -10.87
C LEU A 171 8.78 12.10 -10.45
N LEU A 172 8.50 12.22 -9.12
CA LEU A 172 7.22 12.76 -8.64
C LEU A 172 7.29 13.79 -7.51
N ASP A 173 8.45 14.02 -6.85
CA ASP A 173 8.52 14.77 -5.58
C ASP A 173 8.00 16.21 -5.67
N ASN A 174 8.21 16.87 -6.79
CA ASN A 174 7.80 18.27 -6.97
C ASN A 174 7.38 18.57 -8.42
N SER A 175 6.83 19.75 -8.67
CA SER A 175 6.33 20.16 -9.99
C SER A 175 7.39 20.25 -11.10
N ALA A 176 8.69 20.22 -10.74
CA ALA A 176 9.80 20.16 -11.70
C ALA A 176 10.20 18.69 -12.00
N SER A 177 9.75 17.75 -11.19
CA SER A 177 9.99 16.32 -11.40
C SER A 177 9.38 15.86 -12.73
N PRO A 178 10.09 15.06 -13.53
CA PRO A 178 9.76 14.86 -14.95
C PRO A 178 8.39 14.22 -15.16
N LEU A 179 8.06 13.16 -14.45
CA LEU A 179 6.76 12.49 -14.61
C LEU A 179 5.61 13.34 -14.06
N ARG A 180 5.81 13.97 -12.91
CA ARG A 180 4.82 14.87 -12.35
C ARG A 180 4.53 16.05 -13.29
N LYS A 181 5.56 16.65 -13.86
CA LYS A 181 5.44 17.74 -14.84
C LYS A 181 4.71 17.27 -16.10
N ALA A 182 4.98 16.06 -16.58
CA ALA A 182 4.28 15.50 -17.73
C ALA A 182 2.79 15.29 -17.45
N LEU A 183 2.44 14.75 -16.29
CA LEU A 183 1.06 14.53 -15.86
C LEU A 183 0.31 15.85 -15.66
N GLU A 184 0.85 16.78 -14.87
CA GLU A 184 0.22 18.08 -14.56
C GLU A 184 0.14 18.99 -15.79
N GLY A 185 1.11 18.91 -16.70
CA GLY A 185 1.14 19.70 -17.95
C GLY A 185 0.27 19.11 -19.07
N SER A 186 -0.24 17.90 -18.91
CA SER A 186 -1.07 17.24 -19.89
C SER A 186 -2.48 17.85 -19.95
N LYS A 187 -3.08 17.77 -21.14
CA LYS A 187 -4.49 18.10 -21.34
C LYS A 187 -5.38 16.84 -21.46
N LEU A 188 -4.83 15.67 -21.10
CA LEU A 188 -5.51 14.39 -21.19
C LEU A 188 -6.41 14.11 -19.98
N GLY A 189 -6.16 14.80 -18.85
CA GLY A 189 -6.93 14.73 -17.63
C GLY A 189 -6.91 16.06 -16.88
N THR A 190 -7.58 16.11 -15.73
CA THR A 190 -7.67 17.33 -14.89
C THR A 190 -6.53 17.41 -13.88
N SER A 191 -6.07 16.26 -13.37
CA SER A 191 -4.98 16.15 -12.40
C SER A 191 -4.35 14.75 -12.40
N PRO A 192 -3.15 14.58 -11.80
CA PRO A 192 -2.61 13.26 -11.53
C PRO A 192 -3.58 12.42 -10.69
N SER A 193 -3.69 11.13 -11.02
CA SER A 193 -4.51 10.19 -10.25
C SER A 193 -4.07 10.17 -8.77
N PRO A 194 -5.02 10.04 -7.82
CA PRO A 194 -4.69 9.89 -6.40
C PRO A 194 -3.84 8.65 -6.08
N LEU A 195 -3.76 7.68 -7.00
CA LEU A 195 -2.88 6.51 -6.85
C LEU A 195 -1.48 6.73 -7.41
N THR A 196 -1.17 7.92 -7.96
CA THR A 196 0.16 8.21 -8.50
C THR A 196 1.19 8.30 -7.38
N GLY A 197 2.16 7.38 -7.39
CA GLY A 197 3.22 7.30 -6.39
C GLY A 197 3.70 5.89 -6.12
N LEU A 198 4.46 5.77 -5.04
CA LEU A 198 4.97 4.51 -4.52
C LEU A 198 4.14 4.06 -3.32
N GLU A 199 3.68 2.82 -3.37
CA GLU A 199 3.07 2.11 -2.25
C GLU A 199 4.06 1.06 -1.73
N ALA A 200 4.40 1.11 -0.44
CA ALA A 200 5.44 0.30 0.17
C ALA A 200 4.95 -0.55 1.37
N ASP A 201 3.67 -0.52 1.68
CA ASP A 201 3.10 -1.20 2.87
C ASP A 201 2.81 -2.68 2.63
N GLN A 202 2.98 -3.16 1.39
CA GLN A 202 2.76 -4.56 1.03
C GLN A 202 4.07 -5.32 0.92
N LYS A 203 4.01 -6.63 0.73
CA LYS A 203 5.21 -7.46 0.55
C LYS A 203 6.06 -7.01 -0.65
N GLU A 204 5.41 -6.66 -1.73
CA GLU A 204 6.03 -6.17 -2.95
C GLU A 204 5.60 -4.73 -3.20
N LEU A 205 6.54 -3.90 -3.55
CA LEU A 205 6.34 -2.50 -3.83
C LEU A 205 5.46 -2.31 -5.06
N ILE A 206 4.57 -1.32 -5.05
CA ILE A 206 3.79 -0.92 -6.22
C ILE A 206 4.16 0.51 -6.57
N PHE A 207 4.53 0.73 -7.82
CA PHE A 207 4.58 2.07 -8.38
C PHE A 207 3.40 2.26 -9.33
N ALA A 208 2.70 3.38 -9.20
CA ALA A 208 1.59 3.71 -10.07
C ALA A 208 1.71 5.13 -10.59
N ALA A 209 1.22 5.35 -11.81
CA ALA A 209 1.11 6.67 -12.40
C ALA A 209 -0.15 6.77 -13.26
N GLY A 210 -0.82 7.90 -13.24
CA GLY A 210 -2.05 8.06 -13.99
C GLY A 210 -2.65 9.45 -13.92
N LEU A 211 -3.80 9.61 -14.53
CA LEU A 211 -4.59 10.83 -14.55
C LEU A 211 -6.03 10.53 -14.13
N GLU A 212 -6.66 11.51 -13.50
CA GLU A 212 -8.09 11.59 -13.28
C GLU A 212 -8.74 12.67 -14.15
N GLY A 213 -10.06 12.63 -14.29
CA GLY A 213 -10.79 13.57 -15.14
C GLY A 213 -10.46 13.43 -16.61
N CYS A 214 -10.14 12.21 -17.05
CA CYS A 214 -9.86 11.94 -18.45
C CYS A 214 -11.17 11.90 -19.25
N ALA A 215 -11.11 12.31 -20.52
CA ALA A 215 -12.20 12.05 -21.45
C ALA A 215 -12.28 10.54 -21.78
N PRO A 216 -13.46 10.02 -22.19
CA PRO A 216 -13.60 8.65 -22.62
C PRO A 216 -12.58 8.27 -23.70
N ASN A 217 -12.09 7.04 -23.66
CA ASN A 217 -11.15 6.46 -24.65
C ASN A 217 -9.75 7.12 -24.72
N LYS A 218 -9.33 7.87 -23.69
CA LYS A 218 -8.00 8.49 -23.62
C LYS A 218 -6.93 7.63 -22.96
N HIS A 219 -7.21 6.36 -22.68
CA HIS A 219 -6.30 5.48 -21.97
C HIS A 219 -4.99 5.22 -22.74
N ILE A 220 -5.04 5.12 -24.08
CA ILE A 220 -3.83 4.91 -24.89
C ILE A 220 -2.91 6.14 -24.81
N GLU A 221 -3.47 7.34 -25.00
CA GLU A 221 -2.69 8.57 -24.97
C GLU A 221 -2.09 8.85 -23.59
N VAL A 222 -2.80 8.48 -22.50
CA VAL A 222 -2.25 8.57 -21.13
C VAL A 222 -1.13 7.55 -20.92
N GLU A 223 -1.30 6.32 -21.43
CA GLU A 223 -0.25 5.30 -21.39
C GLU A 223 1.00 5.77 -22.16
N GLU A 224 0.84 6.26 -23.38
CA GLU A 224 1.93 6.78 -24.20
C GLU A 224 2.64 7.96 -23.48
N LEU A 225 1.90 8.91 -22.92
CA LEU A 225 2.47 10.04 -22.16
C LEU A 225 3.41 9.56 -21.04
N ILE A 226 2.97 8.58 -20.26
CA ILE A 226 3.73 8.06 -19.11
C ILE A 226 4.95 7.28 -19.62
N LEU A 227 4.76 6.35 -20.56
CA LEU A 227 5.84 5.52 -21.09
C LEU A 227 6.88 6.33 -21.85
N ASP A 228 6.47 7.34 -22.63
CA ASP A 228 7.38 8.23 -23.37
C ASP A 228 8.22 9.07 -22.40
N CYS A 229 7.62 9.54 -21.29
CA CYS A 229 8.37 10.24 -20.25
C CYS A 229 9.45 9.33 -19.63
N LEU A 230 9.10 8.09 -19.26
CA LEU A 230 10.05 7.14 -18.69
C LEU A 230 11.13 6.73 -19.71
N ASN A 231 10.76 6.47 -20.96
CA ASN A 231 11.69 6.13 -22.03
C ASN A 231 12.68 7.29 -22.33
N SER A 232 12.21 8.53 -22.28
CA SER A 232 13.08 9.70 -22.45
C SER A 232 14.13 9.77 -21.35
N LEU A 233 13.74 9.52 -20.09
CA LEU A 233 14.67 9.47 -18.96
C LEU A 233 15.67 8.32 -19.08
N ILE A 234 15.26 7.17 -19.57
CA ILE A 234 16.15 6.02 -19.82
C ILE A 234 17.18 6.39 -20.90
N LYS A 235 16.73 7.07 -21.97
CA LYS A 235 17.58 7.43 -23.11
C LYS A 235 18.53 8.58 -22.82
N ASP A 236 18.01 9.65 -22.20
CA ASP A 236 18.72 10.92 -22.03
C ASP A 236 19.47 10.98 -20.69
N GLY A 237 19.15 10.06 -19.78
CA GLY A 237 19.63 10.04 -18.40
C GLY A 237 18.91 11.03 -17.49
N VAL A 238 19.08 10.85 -16.19
CA VAL A 238 18.59 11.75 -15.16
C VAL A 238 19.68 12.77 -14.82
N PRO A 239 19.38 14.07 -14.75
CA PRO A 239 20.36 15.09 -14.36
C PRO A 239 21.00 14.77 -12.99
N LYS A 240 22.33 14.82 -12.91
CA LYS A 240 23.08 14.48 -11.69
C LYS A 240 22.65 15.32 -10.48
N ASP A 241 22.39 16.60 -10.69
CA ASP A 241 21.92 17.50 -9.62
C ASP A 241 20.55 17.09 -9.07
N LEU A 242 19.65 16.57 -9.92
CA LEU A 242 18.36 16.04 -9.49
C LEU A 242 18.54 14.77 -8.66
N ILE A 243 19.42 13.85 -9.07
CA ILE A 243 19.72 12.64 -8.31
C ILE A 243 20.27 13.00 -6.93
N HIS A 244 21.30 13.88 -6.89
CA HIS A 244 21.92 14.29 -5.62
C HIS A 244 20.96 15.01 -4.69
N SER A 245 20.14 15.91 -5.19
CA SER A 245 19.14 16.63 -4.39
C SER A 245 18.06 15.68 -3.86
N SER A 246 17.55 14.78 -4.69
CA SER A 246 16.55 13.78 -4.28
C SER A 246 17.09 12.82 -3.24
N LEU A 247 18.34 12.34 -3.42
CA LEU A 247 18.97 11.46 -2.43
C LEU A 247 19.20 12.19 -1.10
N HIS A 248 19.66 13.43 -1.14
CA HIS A 248 19.89 14.23 0.07
C HIS A 248 18.56 14.46 0.84
N GLN A 249 17.50 14.82 0.13
CA GLN A 249 16.18 14.98 0.75
C GLN A 249 15.64 13.69 1.31
N LEU A 250 15.82 12.57 0.62
CA LEU A 250 15.44 11.24 1.10
C LEU A 250 16.19 10.91 2.40
N GLU A 251 17.52 11.15 2.44
CA GLU A 251 18.34 10.92 3.63
C GLU A 251 17.87 11.76 4.82
N ILE A 252 17.54 13.04 4.59
CA ILE A 252 17.01 13.92 5.64
C ILE A 252 15.67 13.36 6.16
N ARG A 253 14.73 13.07 5.28
CA ARG A 253 13.40 12.55 5.65
C ARG A 253 13.49 11.25 6.46
N GLN A 254 14.39 10.35 6.09
CA GLN A 254 14.56 9.06 6.78
C GLN A 254 15.26 9.20 8.15
N ARG A 255 16.05 10.25 8.36
CA ARG A 255 16.78 10.51 9.61
C ARG A 255 16.06 11.48 10.56
N GLU A 256 15.07 12.20 10.06
CA GLU A 256 14.39 13.22 10.83
C GLU A 256 13.45 12.58 11.85
N ILE A 257 13.69 12.90 13.13
CA ILE A 257 12.83 12.50 14.24
C ILE A 257 11.81 13.60 14.46
N THR A 258 10.63 13.46 13.84
CA THR A 258 9.52 14.40 14.03
C THR A 258 8.40 13.77 14.85
N GLY A 259 7.70 14.60 15.62
CA GLY A 259 6.51 14.17 16.37
C GLY A 259 5.24 14.89 15.92
N SER A 260 5.29 15.66 14.82
CA SER A 260 4.21 16.58 14.45
C SER A 260 2.97 15.93 13.81
N GLY A 261 3.06 14.72 13.32
CA GLY A 261 1.93 14.03 12.68
C GLY A 261 1.67 12.66 13.31
N MET A 262 2.70 11.86 13.44
CA MET A 262 2.65 10.50 13.96
C MET A 262 3.71 10.33 15.06
N PRO A 263 3.41 9.67 16.20
CA PRO A 263 4.43 9.34 17.20
C PRO A 263 5.60 8.56 16.58
N PHE A 264 6.83 8.96 16.87
CA PHE A 264 8.03 8.37 16.25
C PHE A 264 8.13 6.85 16.42
N GLY A 265 7.77 6.32 17.61
CA GLY A 265 7.75 4.87 17.83
C GLY A 265 6.75 4.14 16.93
N LEU A 266 5.60 4.75 16.65
CA LEU A 266 4.64 4.20 15.70
C LEU A 266 5.18 4.23 14.27
N GLN A 267 5.89 5.29 13.89
CA GLN A 267 6.54 5.38 12.59
C GLN A 267 7.59 4.27 12.40
N ILE A 268 8.44 4.04 13.40
CA ILE A 268 9.41 2.92 13.38
C ILE A 268 8.69 1.59 13.23
N MET A 269 7.62 1.37 13.99
CA MET A 269 6.84 0.13 13.93
C MET A 269 6.28 -0.10 12.52
N LEU A 270 5.68 0.92 11.93
CA LEU A 270 5.10 0.83 10.58
C LEU A 270 6.16 0.58 9.51
N ASN A 271 7.34 1.21 9.62
CA ASN A 271 8.45 0.95 8.71
C ASN A 271 8.95 -0.51 8.78
N CYS A 272 8.96 -1.09 9.99
CA CYS A 272 9.36 -2.48 10.20
C CYS A 272 8.25 -3.50 9.90
N LEU A 273 7.01 -3.06 9.79
CA LEU A 273 5.84 -3.94 9.69
C LEU A 273 5.89 -4.90 8.50
N PRO A 274 6.24 -4.47 7.27
CA PRO A 274 6.33 -5.39 6.12
C PRO A 274 7.30 -6.56 6.39
N ALA A 275 8.48 -6.28 6.95
CA ALA A 275 9.43 -7.33 7.31
C ALA A 275 8.86 -8.26 8.41
N CYS A 276 8.24 -7.70 9.46
CA CYS A 276 7.64 -8.50 10.53
C CYS A 276 6.57 -9.47 10.02
N ILE A 277 5.63 -9.00 9.19
CA ILE A 277 4.50 -9.83 8.71
C ILE A 277 4.91 -10.84 7.64
N HIS A 278 6.09 -10.65 7.02
CA HIS A 278 6.61 -11.58 6.00
C HIS A 278 7.74 -12.48 6.51
N ASN A 279 7.97 -12.49 7.83
CA ASN A 279 8.98 -13.31 8.50
C ASN A 279 10.42 -12.99 8.11
N ASP A 280 10.67 -11.73 7.77
CA ASP A 280 12.01 -11.20 7.51
C ASP A 280 12.54 -10.47 8.76
N ASN A 281 13.81 -10.05 8.71
CA ASN A 281 14.44 -9.37 9.84
C ASN A 281 14.07 -7.88 9.87
N PRO A 282 13.18 -7.41 10.77
CA PRO A 282 12.79 -6.01 10.82
C PRO A 282 13.91 -5.05 11.21
N LEU A 283 15.00 -5.55 11.83
CA LEU A 283 16.13 -4.71 12.24
C LEU A 283 16.97 -4.26 11.04
N GLU A 284 16.96 -5.00 9.92
CA GLU A 284 17.68 -4.61 8.71
C GLU A 284 17.11 -3.34 8.08
N ILE A 285 15.80 -3.14 8.19
CA ILE A 285 15.12 -1.91 7.72
C ILE A 285 15.61 -0.66 8.49
N LEU A 286 16.12 -0.84 9.71
CA LEU A 286 16.63 0.25 10.55
C LEU A 286 18.09 0.59 10.28
N ASP A 287 18.82 -0.25 9.53
CA ASP A 287 20.23 -0.01 9.14
C ASP A 287 20.34 0.91 7.90
N LEU A 288 19.82 2.13 8.07
CA LEU A 288 19.78 3.14 7.01
C LEU A 288 21.20 3.57 6.55
N ASP A 289 22.18 3.59 7.46
CA ASP A 289 23.53 4.03 7.13
C ASP A 289 24.18 3.12 6.10
N ASN A 290 24.06 1.81 6.28
CA ASN A 290 24.60 0.82 5.35
C ASN A 290 23.88 0.89 3.99
N ALA A 291 22.57 1.01 3.99
CA ALA A 291 21.77 1.11 2.77
C ALA A 291 22.10 2.40 1.97
N PHE A 292 22.17 3.57 2.63
CA PHE A 292 22.57 4.81 1.97
C PHE A 292 24.00 4.79 1.44
N ASN A 293 24.94 4.20 2.18
CA ASN A 293 26.32 4.06 1.71
C ASN A 293 26.38 3.18 0.45
N THR A 294 25.65 2.08 0.42
CA THR A 294 25.54 1.21 -0.75
C THR A 294 25.01 1.97 -1.97
N ILE A 295 23.95 2.74 -1.82
CA ILE A 295 23.38 3.55 -2.90
C ILE A 295 24.40 4.61 -3.38
N LYS A 296 25.08 5.31 -2.46
CA LYS A 296 26.10 6.30 -2.79
C LYS A 296 27.29 5.69 -3.57
N GLU A 297 27.69 4.49 -3.24
CA GLU A 297 28.72 3.75 -4.00
C GLU A 297 28.21 3.34 -5.39
N ASN A 298 27.00 2.83 -5.49
CA ASN A 298 26.37 2.43 -6.75
C ASN A 298 26.19 3.62 -7.71
N LEU A 299 25.86 4.82 -7.18
CA LEU A 299 25.73 6.04 -7.96
C LEU A 299 27.04 6.55 -8.61
N LYS A 300 28.20 5.98 -8.26
CA LYS A 300 29.46 6.23 -8.99
C LYS A 300 29.45 5.61 -10.38
N SER A 301 28.62 4.63 -10.62
CA SER A 301 28.39 4.05 -11.96
C SER A 301 27.41 4.90 -12.74
N GLU A 302 27.80 5.32 -13.96
CA GLU A 302 26.94 6.17 -14.80
C GLU A 302 25.64 5.50 -15.24
N ASN A 303 25.60 4.17 -15.25
CA ASN A 303 24.45 3.39 -15.72
C ASN A 303 23.53 2.90 -14.57
N TYR A 304 23.80 3.30 -13.33
CA TYR A 304 23.05 2.76 -12.19
C TYR A 304 21.58 3.24 -12.15
N ILE A 305 21.35 4.51 -12.35
CA ILE A 305 19.99 5.10 -12.40
C ILE A 305 19.34 4.83 -13.77
#